data_f805db73f65cfedda268064dd883216f
#
_entry.id   f805db73f65cfedda268064dd883216f
#
_cell.length_a   1.000
_cell.length_b   1.000
_cell.length_c   1.000
_cell.angle_alpha   90.00
_cell.angle_beta   90.00
_cell.angle_gamma   90.00
#
_symmetry.space_group_name_H-M   'P 1'
#
loop_
_entity.id
_entity.type
_entity.pdbx_description
1 polymer ?
#
loop_
_entity_poly.entity_id
_entity_poly.type
_entity_poly.pdbx_seq_one_letter_code
_entity_poly.pdbx_strand_id
1 'polypeptide(L)'
;MKRAVVVICDGLRADMVHQGTTPNLWALAAQGHSFTNHRSVFHATTRTTSASIATGCLPGRHGLDGNCMAIDEGEGLVPLNVGHPDFRDRLRKATGRTLLVPTLAERLKDYGGGIVFSNVSPGAAYFQAPDGHGHVYHRGGSFGPGLTPLPESEGLSVSHDVSGDADMTERFCDEVVANRRPALALMWFCEPDHSQHAMPLGSPEHLAILALADANAGRVIQAVRETAEGDEVLLIVASDHGHETVDRIIPLESMLIGAGLKEGPGSHDVVVASNIFSAHVYVAPEAQGRFGDILEFLKDAEDVDQVFAGDDLISVGHRTDSPLAVSVTPKRTDDANEFGIPGMNGAFEDPLSSETRIGCGQHGGLGPFEQHPFLIVQGGGFGVGVGSEDPTSAIDLAPTILSHLDLPCDGIDGKPLAKD
;
A
#
# COMPACT_ATOMS: atom_id res chain seq x y z
N MET A 1 -27.11 -10.04 7.57
CA MET A 1 -26.00 -9.56 8.46
C MET A 1 -25.23 -8.49 7.70
N LYS A 2 -24.77 -7.41 8.37
CA LYS A 2 -23.87 -6.44 7.72
C LYS A 2 -22.47 -7.05 7.59
N ARG A 3 -21.84 -6.91 6.44
CA ARG A 3 -20.46 -7.32 6.19
C ARG A 3 -19.80 -6.47 5.11
N ALA A 4 -18.48 -6.40 5.11
CA ALA A 4 -17.69 -5.75 4.07
C ALA A 4 -16.84 -6.76 3.30
N VAL A 5 -16.80 -6.62 1.98
CA VAL A 5 -15.87 -7.31 1.09
C VAL A 5 -15.02 -6.25 0.41
N VAL A 6 -13.71 -6.37 0.55
CA VAL A 6 -12.72 -5.44 -0.02
C VAL A 6 -11.85 -6.19 -1.02
N VAL A 7 -11.68 -5.63 -2.20
CA VAL A 7 -10.80 -6.14 -3.26
C VAL A 7 -9.80 -5.05 -3.60
N ILE A 8 -8.51 -5.33 -3.44
CA ILE A 8 -7.43 -4.44 -3.82
C ILE A 8 -6.69 -5.02 -5.03
N CYS A 9 -6.68 -4.28 -6.14
CA CYS A 9 -5.84 -4.54 -7.30
C CYS A 9 -4.58 -3.71 -7.15
N ASP A 10 -3.49 -4.31 -6.65
CA ASP A 10 -2.26 -3.60 -6.32
C ASP A 10 -1.73 -2.77 -7.50
N GLY A 11 -1.38 -1.52 -7.26
CA GLY A 11 -0.73 -0.66 -8.23
C GLY A 11 -1.57 -0.20 -9.42
N LEU A 12 -2.89 -0.40 -9.42
CA LEU A 12 -3.73 -0.03 -10.57
C LEU A 12 -4.13 1.45 -10.55
N ARG A 13 -3.61 2.21 -11.51
CA ARG A 13 -3.94 3.63 -11.74
C ARG A 13 -5.41 3.83 -12.12
N ALA A 14 -6.02 4.89 -11.60
CA ALA A 14 -7.41 5.23 -11.91
C ALA A 14 -7.65 5.49 -13.40
N ASP A 15 -6.72 6.13 -14.10
CA ASP A 15 -6.81 6.44 -15.53
C ASP A 15 -6.63 5.21 -16.46
N MET A 16 -6.26 4.04 -15.91
CA MET A 16 -6.21 2.77 -16.64
C MET A 16 -7.48 1.93 -16.48
N VAL A 17 -8.45 2.38 -15.69
CA VAL A 17 -9.77 1.74 -15.59
C VAL A 17 -10.66 2.22 -16.72
N HIS A 18 -10.78 1.42 -17.80
CA HIS A 18 -11.60 1.75 -18.95
C HIS A 18 -12.17 0.51 -19.64
N GLN A 19 -13.23 0.72 -20.44
CA GLN A 19 -14.01 -0.37 -21.04
C GLN A 19 -13.19 -1.37 -21.86
N GLY A 20 -12.12 -0.92 -22.51
CA GLY A 20 -11.33 -1.77 -23.41
C GLY A 20 -10.45 -2.79 -22.70
N THR A 21 -9.86 -2.44 -21.53
CA THR A 21 -8.88 -3.26 -20.83
C THR A 21 -9.41 -3.83 -19.53
N THR A 22 -10.27 -3.08 -18.82
CA THR A 22 -10.81 -3.48 -17.50
C THR A 22 -12.33 -3.43 -17.50
N PRO A 23 -13.01 -4.24 -18.34
CA PRO A 23 -14.47 -4.16 -18.55
C PRO A 23 -15.29 -4.45 -17.28
N ASN A 24 -14.80 -5.30 -16.36
CA ASN A 24 -15.51 -5.61 -15.11
C ASN A 24 -15.49 -4.43 -14.14
N LEU A 25 -14.33 -3.80 -13.94
CA LEU A 25 -14.20 -2.59 -13.12
C LEU A 25 -14.97 -1.41 -13.73
N TRP A 26 -14.90 -1.25 -15.07
CA TRP A 26 -15.67 -0.24 -15.77
C TRP A 26 -17.19 -0.44 -15.59
N ALA A 27 -17.67 -1.68 -15.69
CA ALA A 27 -19.06 -2.00 -15.44
C ALA A 27 -19.46 -1.79 -13.97
N LEU A 28 -18.54 -2.08 -13.03
CA LEU A 28 -18.77 -1.81 -11.61
C LEU A 28 -18.88 -0.30 -11.36
N ALA A 29 -18.03 0.53 -11.97
CA ALA A 29 -18.08 1.98 -11.85
C ALA A 29 -19.43 2.56 -12.31
N ALA A 30 -19.99 2.00 -13.39
CA ALA A 30 -21.32 2.38 -13.88
C ALA A 30 -22.50 1.94 -12.96
N GLN A 31 -22.25 1.00 -12.05
CA GLN A 31 -23.27 0.41 -11.16
C GLN A 31 -23.01 0.71 -9.68
N GLY A 32 -21.92 1.36 -9.34
CA GLY A 32 -21.50 1.74 -8.00
C GLY A 32 -21.32 3.23 -7.85
N HIS A 33 -20.63 3.63 -6.82
CA HIS A 33 -20.20 4.99 -6.52
C HIS A 33 -18.67 5.06 -6.74
N SER A 34 -18.24 5.87 -7.70
CA SER A 34 -16.83 6.06 -8.05
C SER A 34 -16.28 7.32 -7.40
N PHE A 35 -15.12 7.25 -6.78
CA PHE A 35 -14.40 8.37 -6.16
C PHE A 35 -13.21 8.75 -7.04
N THR A 36 -13.39 9.77 -7.87
CA THR A 36 -12.40 10.15 -8.90
C THR A 36 -11.24 10.99 -8.37
N ASN A 37 -11.32 11.48 -7.14
CA ASN A 37 -10.24 12.19 -6.45
C ASN A 37 -9.77 11.40 -5.21
N HIS A 38 -9.63 10.08 -5.36
CA HIS A 38 -9.10 9.20 -4.33
C HIS A 38 -7.57 9.20 -4.36
N ARG A 39 -6.93 9.21 -3.19
CA ARG A 39 -5.48 9.29 -3.06
C ARG A 39 -4.92 8.19 -2.15
N SER A 40 -3.72 7.74 -2.51
CA SER A 40 -2.87 6.98 -1.61
C SER A 40 -2.40 7.85 -0.43
N VAL A 41 -1.69 7.24 0.52
CA VAL A 41 -0.92 7.99 1.53
C VAL A 41 0.48 8.31 0.97
N PHE A 42 1.21 9.20 1.60
CA PHE A 42 2.64 9.35 1.35
C PHE A 42 3.40 8.47 2.36
N HIS A 43 4.21 7.55 1.94
CA HIS A 43 4.55 7.21 0.54
C HIS A 43 3.44 6.38 -0.14
N ALA A 44 3.30 6.53 -1.45
CA ALA A 44 2.44 5.68 -2.26
C ALA A 44 3.07 4.29 -2.41
N THR A 45 3.13 3.53 -1.32
CA THR A 45 3.77 2.20 -1.28
C THR A 45 2.84 1.18 -0.68
N THR A 46 2.88 -0.05 -1.21
CA THR A 46 2.00 -1.16 -0.81
C THR A 46 1.97 -1.39 0.70
N ARG A 47 3.15 -1.44 1.35
CA ARG A 47 3.25 -1.84 2.77
C ARG A 47 2.72 -0.75 3.69
N THR A 48 3.04 0.51 3.39
CA THR A 48 2.55 1.67 4.15
C THR A 48 1.05 1.87 3.94
N THR A 49 0.59 1.80 2.70
CA THR A 49 -0.85 1.94 2.38
C THR A 49 -1.65 0.78 2.95
N SER A 50 -1.09 -0.44 2.98
CA SER A 50 -1.72 -1.59 3.64
C SER A 50 -1.98 -1.32 5.12
N ALA A 51 -0.98 -0.81 5.85
CA ALA A 51 -1.15 -0.44 7.26
C ALA A 51 -2.15 0.71 7.43
N SER A 52 -2.16 1.67 6.51
CA SER A 52 -3.12 2.77 6.49
C SER A 52 -4.55 2.30 6.24
N ILE A 53 -4.79 1.39 5.30
CA ILE A 53 -6.08 0.76 5.05
C ILE A 53 -6.53 -0.06 6.28
N ALA A 54 -5.62 -0.80 6.89
CA ALA A 54 -5.92 -1.63 8.06
C ALA A 54 -6.29 -0.83 9.31
N THR A 55 -5.77 0.38 9.46
CA THR A 55 -5.93 1.19 10.68
C THR A 55 -6.82 2.42 10.52
N GLY A 56 -6.97 2.92 9.28
CA GLY A 56 -7.58 4.22 8.98
C GLY A 56 -6.71 5.40 9.41
N CYS A 57 -5.40 5.19 9.57
CA CYS A 57 -4.48 6.20 10.08
C CYS A 57 -3.34 6.47 9.10
N LEU A 58 -2.74 7.66 9.23
CA LEU A 58 -1.55 8.07 8.49
C LEU A 58 -0.29 7.34 9.00
N PRO A 59 0.79 7.26 8.18
CA PRO A 59 2.03 6.58 8.53
C PRO A 59 2.63 7.01 9.87
N GLY A 60 2.70 8.29 10.15
CA GLY A 60 3.19 8.81 11.41
C GLY A 60 2.39 8.37 12.63
N ARG A 61 1.12 8.00 12.45
CA ARG A 61 0.27 7.52 13.54
C ARG A 61 0.30 6.01 13.70
N HIS A 62 0.31 5.23 12.63
CA HIS A 62 0.43 3.77 12.74
C HIS A 62 1.88 3.30 12.89
N GLY A 63 2.87 4.12 12.54
CA GLY A 63 4.29 3.89 12.81
C GLY A 63 5.02 3.02 11.80
N LEU A 64 4.45 2.79 10.60
CA LEU A 64 5.11 2.14 9.48
C LEU A 64 5.43 3.20 8.43
N ASP A 65 6.71 3.64 8.39
CA ASP A 65 7.08 4.84 7.65
C ASP A 65 7.20 4.65 6.13
N GLY A 66 7.44 3.44 5.63
CA GLY A 66 7.64 3.19 4.19
C GLY A 66 7.78 1.71 3.84
N ASN A 67 8.08 1.40 2.58
CA ASN A 67 8.49 0.06 2.13
C ASN A 67 9.87 -0.32 2.66
N CYS A 68 10.71 0.69 2.91
CA CYS A 68 11.95 0.61 3.64
C CYS A 68 11.94 1.66 4.76
N MET A 69 12.34 1.29 5.96
CA MET A 69 12.47 2.20 7.10
C MET A 69 13.67 1.82 7.97
N ALA A 70 14.24 2.79 8.71
CA ALA A 70 15.34 2.50 9.62
C ALA A 70 14.82 2.17 11.02
N ILE A 71 15.39 1.11 11.61
CA ILE A 71 15.08 0.65 12.97
C ILE A 71 16.40 0.45 13.71
N ASP A 72 16.43 0.81 15.00
CA ASP A 72 17.51 0.47 15.90
C ASP A 72 17.18 -0.85 16.63
N GLU A 73 17.92 -1.92 16.32
CA GLU A 73 17.82 -3.22 16.99
C GLU A 73 18.78 -3.35 18.17
N GLY A 74 19.44 -2.25 18.59
CA GLY A 74 20.38 -2.18 19.72
C GLY A 74 21.83 -1.91 19.32
N GLU A 75 22.14 -1.83 18.03
CA GLU A 75 23.47 -1.55 17.49
C GLU A 75 23.51 -0.30 16.58
N GLY A 76 22.46 0.53 16.63
CA GLY A 76 22.25 1.70 15.81
C GLY A 76 21.22 1.50 14.69
N LEU A 77 20.92 2.58 13.97
CA LEU A 77 19.93 2.58 12.92
C LEU A 77 20.38 1.76 11.70
N VAL A 78 19.53 0.86 11.23
CA VAL A 78 19.73 0.10 10.00
C VAL A 78 18.49 0.16 9.10
N PRO A 79 18.65 0.31 7.77
CA PRO A 79 17.53 0.28 6.85
C PRO A 79 17.04 -1.17 6.71
N LEU A 80 15.74 -1.39 6.83
CA LEU A 80 15.11 -2.70 6.73
C LEU A 80 14.01 -2.70 5.69
N ASN A 81 14.00 -3.73 4.85
CA ASN A 81 12.90 -3.98 3.93
C ASN A 81 11.67 -4.48 4.71
N VAL A 82 10.63 -3.66 4.75
CA VAL A 82 9.36 -3.95 5.43
C VAL A 82 8.64 -5.16 4.82
N GLY A 83 8.89 -5.45 3.55
CA GLY A 83 8.35 -6.61 2.84
C GLY A 83 8.92 -7.96 3.28
N HIS A 84 10.00 -8.00 4.05
CA HIS A 84 10.61 -9.26 4.47
C HIS A 84 9.70 -10.02 5.45
N PRO A 85 9.59 -11.36 5.36
CA PRO A 85 8.68 -12.15 6.20
C PRO A 85 8.92 -12.01 7.72
N ASP A 86 10.16 -11.75 8.14
CA ASP A 86 10.53 -11.59 9.55
C ASP A 86 10.42 -10.15 10.07
N PHE A 87 10.18 -9.16 9.18
CA PHE A 87 10.20 -7.75 9.56
C PHE A 87 9.24 -7.43 10.71
N ARG A 88 8.02 -7.97 10.68
CA ARG A 88 7.04 -7.80 11.76
C ARG A 88 7.60 -8.21 13.13
N ASP A 89 8.30 -9.34 13.19
CA ASP A 89 8.83 -9.88 14.43
C ASP A 89 10.11 -9.13 14.87
N ARG A 90 10.91 -8.65 13.91
CA ARG A 90 12.04 -7.74 14.18
C ARG A 90 11.56 -6.42 14.76
N LEU A 91 10.54 -5.80 14.13
CA LEU A 91 9.91 -4.56 14.61
C LEU A 91 9.40 -4.73 16.05
N ARG A 92 8.66 -5.83 16.31
CA ARG A 92 8.17 -6.14 17.67
C ARG A 92 9.30 -6.31 18.67
N LYS A 93 10.38 -7.00 18.30
CA LYS A 93 11.55 -7.20 19.17
C LYS A 93 12.23 -5.87 19.49
N ALA A 94 12.41 -5.00 18.50
CA ALA A 94 13.10 -3.72 18.67
C ALA A 94 12.27 -2.69 19.44
N THR A 95 10.94 -2.64 19.20
CA THR A 95 10.07 -1.56 19.69
C THR A 95 9.04 -2.00 20.74
N GLY A 96 8.90 -3.31 20.96
CA GLY A 96 7.87 -3.90 21.84
C GLY A 96 6.48 -4.02 21.21
N ARG A 97 6.29 -3.60 19.94
CA ARG A 97 4.99 -3.59 19.24
C ARG A 97 5.15 -3.68 17.73
N THR A 98 4.04 -3.87 17.02
CA THR A 98 3.99 -3.91 15.55
C THR A 98 3.49 -2.58 14.98
N LEU A 99 2.21 -2.26 15.18
CA LEU A 99 1.64 -0.94 14.87
C LEU A 99 1.31 -0.17 16.16
N LEU A 100 1.21 1.15 16.04
CA LEU A 100 0.95 2.05 17.17
C LEU A 100 -0.53 2.18 17.50
N VAL A 101 -1.40 1.73 16.57
CA VAL A 101 -2.86 1.87 16.63
C VAL A 101 -3.54 0.56 16.22
N PRO A 102 -4.78 0.29 16.70
CA PRO A 102 -5.50 -0.93 16.38
C PRO A 102 -5.85 -1.05 14.89
N THR A 103 -5.75 -2.26 14.34
CA THR A 103 -6.20 -2.59 12.98
C THR A 103 -7.69 -2.92 12.95
N LEU A 104 -8.27 -2.97 11.73
CA LEU A 104 -9.62 -3.51 11.50
C LEU A 104 -9.77 -4.93 12.06
N ALA A 105 -8.77 -5.80 11.88
CA ALA A 105 -8.81 -7.16 12.40
C ALA A 105 -8.96 -7.17 13.93
N GLU A 106 -8.26 -6.28 14.64
CA GLU A 106 -8.39 -6.14 16.09
C GLU A 106 -9.76 -5.59 16.49
N ARG A 107 -10.25 -4.55 15.79
CA ARG A 107 -11.56 -3.92 16.09
C ARG A 107 -12.73 -4.88 15.82
N LEU A 108 -12.56 -5.82 14.89
CA LEU A 108 -13.60 -6.76 14.47
C LEU A 108 -13.55 -8.12 15.18
N LYS A 109 -12.57 -8.40 16.04
CA LYS A 109 -12.37 -9.72 16.65
C LYS A 109 -13.61 -10.29 17.34
N ASP A 110 -14.42 -9.42 17.95
CA ASP A 110 -15.66 -9.79 18.67
C ASP A 110 -16.93 -9.53 17.84
N TYR A 111 -16.80 -9.14 16.56
CA TYR A 111 -17.91 -8.76 15.68
C TYR A 111 -17.95 -9.57 14.36
N GLY A 112 -17.54 -10.82 14.41
CA GLY A 112 -17.52 -11.69 13.23
C GLY A 112 -16.16 -11.80 12.55
N GLY A 113 -15.16 -11.03 13.01
CA GLY A 113 -13.75 -11.13 12.63
C GLY A 113 -13.42 -10.69 11.23
N GLY A 114 -12.12 -10.78 10.90
CA GLY A 114 -11.57 -10.47 9.59
C GLY A 114 -10.81 -11.67 9.00
N ILE A 115 -10.94 -11.82 7.69
CA ILE A 115 -10.19 -12.80 6.88
C ILE A 115 -9.55 -12.07 5.72
N VAL A 116 -8.23 -12.22 5.60
CA VAL A 116 -7.40 -11.63 4.56
C VAL A 116 -6.81 -12.72 3.69
N PHE A 117 -6.97 -12.61 2.39
CA PHE A 117 -6.25 -13.35 1.36
C PHE A 117 -5.38 -12.36 0.60
N SER A 118 -4.08 -12.58 0.56
CA SER A 118 -3.16 -11.62 -0.04
C SER A 118 -1.99 -12.30 -0.73
N ASN A 119 -1.69 -11.86 -1.95
CA ASN A 119 -0.57 -12.35 -2.74
C ASN A 119 0.55 -11.31 -2.90
N VAL A 120 0.47 -10.16 -2.24
CA VAL A 120 1.52 -9.12 -2.24
C VAL A 120 2.73 -9.51 -1.36
N SER A 121 3.57 -8.57 -0.96
CA SER A 121 4.68 -8.89 -0.06
C SER A 121 4.17 -9.33 1.33
N PRO A 122 4.92 -10.22 2.04
CA PRO A 122 4.57 -10.62 3.41
C PRO A 122 4.34 -9.43 4.34
N GLY A 123 5.18 -8.38 4.24
CA GLY A 123 5.04 -7.17 5.03
C GLY A 123 3.71 -6.45 4.83
N ALA A 124 3.18 -6.38 3.61
CA ALA A 124 1.86 -5.79 3.39
C ALA A 124 0.74 -6.68 3.93
N ALA A 125 0.79 -7.99 3.62
CA ALA A 125 -0.24 -8.95 4.06
C ALA A 125 -0.33 -9.05 5.58
N TYR A 126 0.79 -9.16 6.26
CA TYR A 126 0.84 -9.41 7.71
C TYR A 126 0.41 -8.19 8.53
N PHE A 127 0.60 -6.97 8.03
CA PHE A 127 0.16 -5.76 8.73
C PHE A 127 -1.36 -5.52 8.67
N GLN A 128 -2.13 -6.35 7.96
CA GLN A 128 -3.59 -6.38 8.09
C GLN A 128 -4.06 -6.99 9.43
N ALA A 129 -3.30 -7.93 10.00
CA ALA A 129 -3.58 -8.53 11.32
C ALA A 129 -2.27 -8.89 12.05
N PRO A 130 -1.38 -7.90 12.34
CA PRO A 130 -0.01 -8.16 12.79
C PRO A 130 0.07 -8.83 14.15
N ASP A 131 -0.96 -8.67 14.99
CA ASP A 131 -1.04 -9.24 16.35
C ASP A 131 -2.00 -10.44 16.44
N GLY A 132 -2.41 -11.00 15.28
CA GLY A 132 -3.18 -12.24 15.22
C GLY A 132 -4.63 -12.12 15.67
N HIS A 133 -5.29 -10.99 15.40
CA HIS A 133 -6.72 -10.81 15.70
C HIS A 133 -7.64 -11.34 14.59
N GLY A 134 -7.08 -11.79 13.45
CA GLY A 134 -7.80 -12.34 12.31
C GLY A 134 -7.04 -13.48 11.63
N HIS A 135 -7.56 -13.93 10.49
CA HIS A 135 -6.87 -14.89 9.62
C HIS A 135 -6.16 -14.13 8.50
N VAL A 136 -4.93 -14.53 8.21
CA VAL A 136 -4.18 -14.08 7.03
C VAL A 136 -3.71 -15.30 6.24
N TYR A 137 -4.18 -15.39 5.01
CA TYR A 137 -3.76 -16.38 4.03
C TYR A 137 -2.78 -15.74 3.07
N HIS A 138 -1.55 -16.21 3.10
CA HIS A 138 -0.45 -15.68 2.28
C HIS A 138 0.52 -16.80 1.89
N ARG A 139 1.06 -16.75 0.65
CA ARG A 139 2.00 -17.75 0.14
C ARG A 139 3.29 -17.91 0.97
N GLY A 140 3.73 -16.85 1.65
CA GLY A 140 4.89 -16.87 2.55
C GLY A 140 4.62 -17.41 3.95
N GLY A 141 3.40 -17.89 4.20
CA GLY A 141 2.92 -18.42 5.47
C GLY A 141 1.55 -17.86 5.83
N SER A 142 0.64 -18.75 6.21
CA SER A 142 -0.72 -18.40 6.62
C SER A 142 -0.90 -18.64 8.11
N PHE A 143 -1.68 -17.78 8.76
CA PHE A 143 -1.97 -17.91 10.19
C PHE A 143 -3.40 -17.51 10.53
N GLY A 144 -3.90 -18.10 11.63
CA GLY A 144 -5.16 -17.77 12.25
C GLY A 144 -4.98 -16.91 13.51
N PRO A 145 -6.08 -16.74 14.29
CA PRO A 145 -6.04 -15.99 15.54
C PRO A 145 -4.94 -16.46 16.50
N GLY A 146 -4.32 -15.52 17.21
CA GLY A 146 -3.18 -15.76 18.07
C GLY A 146 -1.88 -16.05 17.33
N LEU A 147 -1.78 -15.67 16.03
CA LEU A 147 -0.66 -15.98 15.15
C LEU A 147 -0.40 -17.49 15.01
N THR A 148 -1.43 -18.32 15.21
CA THR A 148 -1.31 -19.76 15.07
C THR A 148 -1.08 -20.13 13.60
N PRO A 149 0.07 -20.72 13.23
CA PRO A 149 0.33 -21.14 11.86
C PRO A 149 -0.74 -22.12 11.38
N LEU A 150 -1.25 -21.95 10.17
CA LEU A 150 -2.13 -22.93 9.56
C LEU A 150 -1.32 -24.08 8.99
N PRO A 151 -1.87 -25.31 9.01
CA PRO A 151 -1.28 -26.45 8.32
C PRO A 151 -1.06 -26.13 6.83
N GLU A 152 -0.03 -26.69 6.21
CA GLU A 152 0.27 -26.47 4.78
C GLU A 152 -0.93 -26.78 3.87
N SER A 153 -1.72 -27.79 4.20
CA SER A 153 -2.94 -28.16 3.46
C SER A 153 -4.08 -27.14 3.57
N GLU A 154 -4.04 -26.25 4.57
CA GLU A 154 -5.05 -25.20 4.80
C GLU A 154 -4.52 -23.81 4.44
N GLY A 155 -3.20 -23.63 4.43
CA GLY A 155 -2.52 -22.42 4.07
C GLY A 155 -2.72 -22.04 2.59
N LEU A 156 -2.23 -20.86 2.20
CA LEU A 156 -2.23 -20.43 0.81
C LEU A 156 -0.90 -20.81 0.15
N SER A 157 -0.99 -21.61 -0.91
CA SER A 157 0.16 -22.02 -1.73
C SER A 157 -0.14 -21.67 -3.19
N VAL A 158 0.31 -20.49 -3.62
CA VAL A 158 0.09 -19.93 -4.97
C VAL A 158 1.36 -19.28 -5.49
N SER A 159 1.48 -19.14 -6.82
CA SER A 159 2.56 -18.38 -7.45
C SER A 159 2.38 -16.86 -7.20
N HIS A 160 3.49 -16.13 -7.29
CA HIS A 160 3.48 -14.65 -7.18
C HIS A 160 3.31 -14.04 -8.57
N ASP A 161 2.14 -14.19 -9.14
CA ASP A 161 1.76 -13.71 -10.47
C ASP A 161 0.24 -13.75 -10.65
N VAL A 162 -0.24 -13.37 -11.83
CA VAL A 162 -1.67 -13.37 -12.17
C VAL A 162 -2.32 -14.75 -12.08
N SER A 163 -1.57 -15.83 -12.29
CA SER A 163 -2.07 -17.20 -12.15
C SER A 163 -2.31 -17.54 -10.68
N GLY A 164 -1.37 -17.18 -9.80
CA GLY A 164 -1.56 -17.32 -8.36
C GLY A 164 -2.70 -16.47 -7.82
N ASP A 165 -2.90 -15.26 -8.37
CA ASP A 165 -4.07 -14.43 -8.04
C ASP A 165 -5.38 -15.11 -8.48
N ALA A 166 -5.39 -15.82 -9.62
CA ALA A 166 -6.57 -16.55 -10.07
C ALA A 166 -6.91 -17.75 -9.17
N ASP A 167 -5.90 -18.52 -8.76
CA ASP A 167 -6.06 -19.66 -7.83
C ASP A 167 -6.54 -19.17 -6.46
N MET A 168 -5.95 -18.06 -5.96
CA MET A 168 -6.37 -17.42 -4.72
C MET A 168 -7.82 -16.93 -4.80
N THR A 169 -8.24 -16.38 -5.96
CA THR A 169 -9.60 -15.89 -6.18
C THR A 169 -10.63 -17.01 -6.05
N GLU A 170 -10.36 -18.20 -6.62
CA GLU A 170 -11.27 -19.34 -6.54
C GLU A 170 -11.54 -19.72 -5.08
N ARG A 171 -10.47 -19.89 -4.30
CA ARG A 171 -10.59 -20.20 -2.87
C ARG A 171 -11.30 -19.11 -2.08
N PHE A 172 -10.98 -17.84 -2.32
CA PHE A 172 -11.61 -16.72 -1.62
C PHE A 172 -13.11 -16.64 -1.90
N CYS A 173 -13.53 -16.79 -3.15
CA CYS A 173 -14.94 -16.78 -3.51
C CYS A 173 -15.71 -17.91 -2.82
N ASP A 174 -15.18 -19.13 -2.87
CA ASP A 174 -15.84 -20.31 -2.30
C ASP A 174 -15.74 -20.33 -0.76
N GLU A 175 -14.52 -20.27 -0.20
CA GLU A 175 -14.31 -20.46 1.22
C GLU A 175 -14.76 -19.25 2.06
N VAL A 176 -14.54 -18.01 1.58
CA VAL A 176 -14.72 -16.80 2.38
C VAL A 176 -16.02 -16.11 2.04
N VAL A 177 -16.24 -15.78 0.76
CA VAL A 177 -17.42 -15.01 0.35
C VAL A 177 -18.71 -15.82 0.50
N ALA A 178 -18.71 -17.07 0.01
CA ALA A 178 -19.90 -17.93 0.03
C ALA A 178 -20.11 -18.61 1.39
N ASN A 179 -19.06 -19.16 2.00
CA ASN A 179 -19.21 -20.08 3.16
C ASN A 179 -18.94 -19.42 4.51
N ARG A 180 -17.75 -18.83 4.76
CA ARG A 180 -17.36 -18.32 6.09
C ARG A 180 -18.04 -17.00 6.45
N ARG A 181 -18.25 -16.12 5.48
CA ARG A 181 -18.99 -14.85 5.57
C ARG A 181 -18.59 -13.99 6.79
N PRO A 182 -17.28 -13.63 6.96
CA PRO A 182 -16.84 -12.81 8.09
C PRO A 182 -17.39 -11.39 7.99
N ALA A 183 -17.25 -10.60 9.07
CA ALA A 183 -17.57 -9.18 9.05
C ALA A 183 -16.71 -8.40 8.04
N LEU A 184 -15.43 -8.79 7.90
CA LEU A 184 -14.52 -8.28 6.88
C LEU A 184 -13.87 -9.42 6.10
N ALA A 185 -14.09 -9.46 4.79
CA ALA A 185 -13.36 -10.29 3.84
C ALA A 185 -12.50 -9.37 2.97
N LEU A 186 -11.17 -9.53 2.99
CA LEU A 186 -10.25 -8.74 2.18
C LEU A 186 -9.46 -9.63 1.24
N MET A 187 -9.51 -9.31 -0.06
CA MET A 187 -8.70 -9.88 -1.13
C MET A 187 -7.71 -8.82 -1.62
N TRP A 188 -6.42 -9.18 -1.71
CA TRP A 188 -5.39 -8.30 -2.24
C TRP A 188 -4.57 -9.05 -3.29
N PHE A 189 -4.76 -8.68 -4.55
CA PHE A 189 -3.99 -9.22 -5.68
C PHE A 189 -2.58 -8.63 -5.72
N CYS A 190 -1.61 -9.40 -6.17
CA CYS A 190 -0.28 -8.86 -6.45
C CYS A 190 -0.22 -8.13 -7.80
N GLU A 191 -1.19 -8.36 -8.66
CA GLU A 191 -1.25 -7.76 -9.99
C GLU A 191 -2.25 -6.58 -10.05
N PRO A 192 -1.93 -5.57 -10.87
CA PRO A 192 -0.86 -5.48 -11.87
C PRO A 192 0.51 -5.02 -11.35
N ASP A 193 0.67 -4.64 -10.07
CA ASP A 193 1.88 -4.07 -9.50
C ASP A 193 3.13 -4.91 -9.78
N HIS A 194 3.08 -6.21 -9.44
CA HIS A 194 4.21 -7.11 -9.59
C HIS A 194 4.78 -7.12 -11.03
N SER A 195 3.90 -7.18 -12.03
CA SER A 195 4.32 -7.14 -13.44
C SER A 195 4.78 -5.76 -13.88
N GLN A 196 4.20 -4.67 -13.36
CA GLN A 196 4.55 -3.29 -13.70
C GLN A 196 6.01 -2.95 -13.34
N HIS A 197 6.56 -3.56 -12.30
CA HIS A 197 7.98 -3.42 -11.94
C HIS A 197 8.94 -4.01 -12.98
N ALA A 198 8.47 -4.90 -13.86
CA ALA A 198 9.29 -5.64 -14.82
C ALA A 198 9.05 -5.26 -16.28
N MET A 199 8.02 -4.45 -16.56
CA MET A 199 7.64 -4.09 -17.93
C MET A 199 7.19 -2.64 -18.06
N PRO A 200 7.28 -2.04 -19.28
CA PRO A 200 6.79 -0.69 -19.50
C PRO A 200 5.27 -0.58 -19.34
N LEU A 201 4.82 0.47 -18.66
CA LEU A 201 3.40 0.78 -18.54
C LEU A 201 2.79 1.02 -19.91
N GLY A 202 1.63 0.43 -20.19
CA GLY A 202 0.93 0.54 -21.47
C GLY A 202 1.43 -0.41 -22.56
N SER A 203 2.48 -1.20 -22.33
CA SER A 203 2.89 -2.25 -23.28
C SER A 203 1.78 -3.28 -23.49
N PRO A 204 1.76 -4.00 -24.64
CA PRO A 204 0.76 -5.05 -24.87
C PRO A 204 0.73 -6.11 -23.77
N GLU A 205 1.89 -6.47 -23.23
CA GLU A 205 2.06 -7.43 -22.15
C GLU A 205 1.44 -6.90 -20.84
N HIS A 206 1.70 -5.62 -20.50
CA HIS A 206 1.11 -4.97 -19.35
C HIS A 206 -0.43 -4.91 -19.47
N LEU A 207 -0.96 -4.50 -20.63
CA LEU A 207 -2.41 -4.44 -20.84
C LEU A 207 -3.07 -5.82 -20.76
N ALA A 208 -2.37 -6.90 -21.16
CA ALA A 208 -2.86 -8.26 -21.00
C ALA A 208 -2.95 -8.67 -19.51
N ILE A 209 -1.97 -8.27 -18.69
CA ILE A 209 -2.01 -8.50 -17.23
C ILE A 209 -3.15 -7.71 -16.58
N LEU A 210 -3.34 -6.44 -16.97
CA LEU A 210 -4.49 -5.64 -16.49
C LEU A 210 -5.82 -6.34 -16.76
N ALA A 211 -6.00 -6.89 -17.97
CA ALA A 211 -7.23 -7.60 -18.33
C ALA A 211 -7.45 -8.87 -17.49
N LEU A 212 -6.38 -9.58 -17.12
CA LEU A 212 -6.47 -10.76 -16.26
C LEU A 212 -6.74 -10.37 -14.79
N ALA A 213 -6.12 -9.30 -14.29
CA ALA A 213 -6.40 -8.77 -12.95
C ALA A 213 -7.87 -8.30 -12.84
N ASP A 214 -8.37 -7.58 -13.87
CA ASP A 214 -9.79 -7.20 -13.98
C ASP A 214 -10.72 -8.42 -13.98
N ALA A 215 -10.36 -9.49 -14.70
CA ALA A 215 -11.15 -10.72 -14.72
C ALA A 215 -11.21 -11.38 -13.34
N ASN A 216 -10.10 -11.40 -12.59
CA ASN A 216 -10.07 -11.92 -11.21
C ASN A 216 -10.94 -11.06 -10.27
N ALA A 217 -10.85 -9.73 -10.35
CA ALA A 217 -11.73 -8.82 -9.60
C ALA A 217 -13.20 -9.06 -9.97
N GLY A 218 -13.51 -9.24 -11.26
CA GLY A 218 -14.84 -9.55 -11.77
C GLY A 218 -15.44 -10.83 -11.17
N ARG A 219 -14.62 -11.88 -10.95
CA ARG A 219 -15.06 -13.13 -10.28
C ARG A 219 -15.48 -12.86 -8.83
N VAL A 220 -14.73 -12.06 -8.08
CA VAL A 220 -15.10 -11.70 -6.69
C VAL A 220 -16.38 -10.86 -6.67
N ILE A 221 -16.49 -9.85 -7.55
CA ILE A 221 -17.69 -9.02 -7.70
C ILE A 221 -18.92 -9.89 -7.95
N GLN A 222 -18.79 -10.86 -8.86
CA GLN A 222 -19.89 -11.78 -9.19
C GLN A 222 -20.24 -12.69 -7.99
N ALA A 223 -19.25 -13.27 -7.32
CA ALA A 223 -19.46 -14.10 -6.15
C ALA A 223 -20.20 -13.34 -5.02
N VAL A 224 -19.84 -12.06 -4.80
CA VAL A 224 -20.54 -11.21 -3.83
C VAL A 224 -22.00 -11.02 -4.22
N ARG A 225 -22.29 -10.75 -5.50
CA ARG A 225 -23.68 -10.58 -6.00
C ARG A 225 -24.52 -11.84 -5.83
N GLU A 226 -23.95 -13.00 -6.11
CA GLU A 226 -24.64 -14.30 -6.01
C GLU A 226 -24.91 -14.72 -4.56
N THR A 227 -24.08 -14.30 -3.62
CA THR A 227 -24.15 -14.71 -2.21
C THR A 227 -24.70 -13.64 -1.26
N ALA A 228 -25.07 -12.47 -1.77
CA ALA A 228 -25.55 -11.34 -0.97
C ALA A 228 -26.98 -11.54 -0.41
N GLU A 229 -27.69 -12.60 -0.81
CA GLU A 229 -29.07 -12.83 -0.35
C GLU A 229 -29.14 -12.90 1.19
N GLY A 230 -29.95 -12.02 1.76
CA GLY A 230 -30.14 -11.89 3.20
C GLY A 230 -29.04 -11.14 3.96
N ASP A 231 -27.98 -10.67 3.29
CA ASP A 231 -26.94 -9.82 3.85
C ASP A 231 -26.98 -8.40 3.27
N GLU A 232 -26.58 -7.44 4.10
CA GLU A 232 -26.26 -6.08 3.66
C GLU A 232 -24.75 -5.99 3.44
N VAL A 233 -24.31 -6.12 2.19
CA VAL A 233 -22.89 -6.16 1.82
C VAL A 233 -22.43 -4.78 1.35
N LEU A 234 -21.32 -4.30 1.94
CA LEU A 234 -20.51 -3.22 1.41
C LEU A 234 -19.38 -3.84 0.58
N LEU A 235 -19.39 -3.63 -0.73
CA LEU A 235 -18.32 -4.03 -1.63
C LEU A 235 -17.46 -2.80 -1.95
N ILE A 236 -16.17 -2.87 -1.60
CA ILE A 236 -15.16 -1.87 -1.96
C ILE A 236 -14.19 -2.53 -2.94
N VAL A 237 -13.99 -1.96 -4.11
CA VAL A 237 -12.97 -2.38 -5.08
C VAL A 237 -12.08 -1.18 -5.36
N ALA A 238 -10.79 -1.33 -5.07
CA ALA A 238 -9.85 -0.22 -5.06
C ALA A 238 -8.44 -0.67 -5.47
N SER A 239 -7.55 0.28 -5.61
CA SER A 239 -6.11 0.08 -5.56
C SER A 239 -5.52 0.85 -4.36
N ASP A 240 -4.33 0.52 -3.98
CA ASP A 240 -3.58 1.17 -2.89
C ASP A 240 -2.73 2.34 -3.38
N HIS A 241 -2.19 2.24 -4.59
CA HIS A 241 -1.46 3.29 -5.32
C HIS A 241 -1.56 3.06 -6.83
N GLY A 242 -0.97 3.96 -7.60
CA GLY A 242 -0.71 3.77 -9.02
C GLY A 242 0.78 3.68 -9.31
N HIS A 243 1.18 3.92 -10.55
CA HIS A 243 2.57 3.85 -11.01
C HIS A 243 2.94 5.03 -11.92
N GLU A 244 4.22 5.41 -11.91
CA GLU A 244 4.87 6.23 -12.94
C GLU A 244 6.05 5.47 -13.55
N THR A 245 6.60 5.91 -14.68
CA THR A 245 7.72 5.25 -15.35
C THR A 245 9.05 5.77 -14.81
N VAL A 246 9.98 4.88 -14.50
CA VAL A 246 11.34 5.25 -14.09
C VAL A 246 12.11 5.79 -15.30
N ASP A 247 12.61 7.01 -15.22
CA ASP A 247 13.46 7.61 -16.26
C ASP A 247 14.95 7.59 -15.91
N ARG A 248 15.31 7.63 -14.63
CA ARG A 248 16.70 7.61 -14.15
C ARG A 248 16.81 7.07 -12.72
N ILE A 249 18.03 6.67 -12.34
CA ILE A 249 18.38 6.23 -10.99
C ILE A 249 19.24 7.29 -10.30
N ILE A 250 18.90 7.62 -9.05
CA ILE A 250 19.55 8.66 -8.24
C ILE A 250 20.26 7.98 -7.06
N PRO A 251 21.60 7.99 -7.00
CA PRO A 251 22.36 7.32 -5.94
C PRO A 251 22.49 8.18 -4.68
N LEU A 252 21.39 8.45 -3.99
CA LEU A 252 21.28 9.41 -2.89
C LEU A 252 22.28 9.12 -1.74
N GLU A 253 22.43 7.83 -1.34
CA GLU A 253 23.39 7.45 -0.31
C GLU A 253 24.82 7.81 -0.73
N SER A 254 25.21 7.49 -1.95
CA SER A 254 26.53 7.80 -2.51
C SER A 254 26.78 9.32 -2.60
N MET A 255 25.75 10.09 -2.90
CA MET A 255 25.82 11.55 -2.93
C MET A 255 26.09 12.13 -1.54
N LEU A 256 25.41 11.65 -0.50
CA LEU A 256 25.64 12.08 0.89
C LEU A 256 27.04 11.65 1.39
N ILE A 257 27.52 10.47 1.04
CA ILE A 257 28.88 10.03 1.34
C ILE A 257 29.91 10.93 0.64
N GLY A 258 29.73 11.21 -0.65
CA GLY A 258 30.60 12.07 -1.43
C GLY A 258 30.69 13.50 -0.91
N ALA A 259 29.62 13.99 -0.30
CA ALA A 259 29.58 15.30 0.36
C ALA A 259 30.13 15.29 1.81
N GLY A 260 30.52 14.13 2.34
CA GLY A 260 31.01 13.99 3.72
C GLY A 260 29.91 14.10 4.78
N LEU A 261 28.66 13.94 4.38
CA LEU A 261 27.48 14.07 5.26
C LEU A 261 27.06 12.72 5.88
N LYS A 262 27.49 11.60 5.28
CA LYS A 262 27.42 10.25 5.79
C LYS A 262 28.81 9.63 5.81
N GLU A 263 29.16 8.87 6.85
CA GLU A 263 30.51 8.34 7.04
C GLU A 263 30.91 7.29 6.01
N GLY A 264 29.95 6.49 5.52
CA GLY A 264 30.23 5.48 4.51
C GLY A 264 29.06 4.49 4.32
N PRO A 265 29.16 3.59 3.35
CA PRO A 265 28.16 2.54 3.15
C PRO A 265 27.99 1.72 4.44
N GLY A 266 26.75 1.49 4.84
CA GLY A 266 26.44 0.72 6.04
C GLY A 266 26.76 1.39 7.38
N SER A 267 27.20 2.66 7.40
CA SER A 267 27.32 3.43 8.66
C SER A 267 25.92 3.74 9.23
N HIS A 268 25.85 3.80 10.58
CA HIS A 268 24.59 4.00 11.31
C HIS A 268 24.32 5.47 11.67
N ASP A 269 25.23 6.36 11.34
CA ASP A 269 25.19 7.80 11.68
C ASP A 269 24.09 8.54 10.90
N VAL A 270 24.02 8.27 9.58
CA VAL A 270 22.99 8.74 8.66
C VAL A 270 22.53 7.56 7.82
N VAL A 271 21.25 7.26 7.86
CA VAL A 271 20.70 6.10 7.15
C VAL A 271 19.72 6.59 6.07
N VAL A 272 19.93 6.14 4.83
CA VAL A 272 19.02 6.37 3.72
C VAL A 272 18.17 5.12 3.54
N ALA A 273 16.85 5.30 3.65
CA ALA A 273 15.87 4.25 3.36
C ALA A 273 15.09 4.65 2.09
N SER A 274 15.44 4.03 0.97
CA SER A 274 14.78 4.29 -0.31
C SER A 274 13.37 3.69 -0.30
N ASN A 275 12.42 4.47 -0.81
CA ASN A 275 11.06 4.06 -1.15
C ASN A 275 10.79 4.31 -2.65
N ILE A 276 11.82 4.24 -3.44
CA ILE A 276 11.93 4.39 -4.90
C ILE A 276 11.66 5.83 -5.35
N PHE A 277 10.40 6.28 -5.46
CA PHE A 277 10.07 7.68 -5.80
C PHE A 277 10.01 8.61 -4.58
N SER A 278 10.60 8.17 -3.50
CA SER A 278 10.94 8.96 -2.33
C SER A 278 12.05 8.28 -1.55
N ALA A 279 12.68 9.02 -0.65
CA ALA A 279 13.63 8.45 0.30
C ALA A 279 13.49 9.12 1.67
N HIS A 280 13.68 8.32 2.69
CA HIS A 280 13.82 8.77 4.06
C HIS A 280 15.28 8.87 4.46
N VAL A 281 15.64 9.96 5.12
CA VAL A 281 16.96 10.15 5.74
C VAL A 281 16.76 10.20 7.25
N TYR A 282 17.33 9.24 7.92
CA TYR A 282 17.37 9.12 9.37
C TYR A 282 18.73 9.61 9.86
N VAL A 283 18.73 10.40 10.92
CA VAL A 283 19.96 10.98 11.49
C VAL A 283 20.08 10.55 12.94
N ALA A 284 21.12 9.77 13.24
CA ALA A 284 21.37 9.29 14.58
C ALA A 284 21.73 10.48 15.54
N PRO A 285 21.51 10.33 16.85
CA PRO A 285 21.77 11.38 17.82
C PRO A 285 23.18 11.96 17.74
N GLU A 286 24.19 11.14 17.52
CA GLU A 286 25.58 11.54 17.37
C GLU A 286 25.88 12.32 16.09
N ALA A 287 25.02 12.18 15.06
CA ALA A 287 25.13 12.86 13.78
C ALA A 287 24.27 14.14 13.67
N GLN A 288 23.50 14.49 14.71
CA GLN A 288 22.59 15.64 14.69
C GLN A 288 23.29 16.98 14.36
N GLY A 289 24.58 17.10 14.67
CA GLY A 289 25.37 18.28 14.29
C GLY A 289 25.47 18.51 12.78
N ARG A 290 25.24 17.46 11.95
CA ARG A 290 25.26 17.53 10.48
C ARG A 290 23.88 17.79 9.86
N PHE A 291 22.82 17.79 10.67
CA PHE A 291 21.45 17.89 10.15
C PHE A 291 21.21 19.12 9.25
N GLY A 292 21.73 20.27 9.66
CA GLY A 292 21.61 21.52 8.87
C GLY A 292 22.26 21.40 7.50
N ASP A 293 23.47 20.84 7.45
CA ASP A 293 24.25 20.67 6.23
C ASP A 293 23.59 19.61 5.32
N ILE A 294 23.03 18.54 5.89
CA ILE A 294 22.26 17.52 5.16
C ILE A 294 21.02 18.16 4.52
N LEU A 295 20.30 18.99 5.27
CA LEU A 295 19.08 19.64 4.78
C LEU A 295 19.38 20.64 3.65
N GLU A 296 20.45 21.43 3.77
CA GLU A 296 20.90 22.35 2.73
C GLU A 296 21.32 21.57 1.47
N PHE A 297 22.15 20.53 1.64
CA PHE A 297 22.58 19.68 0.53
C PHE A 297 21.40 19.06 -0.24
N LEU A 298 20.39 18.53 0.47
CA LEU A 298 19.23 17.93 -0.17
C LEU A 298 18.37 18.95 -0.90
N LYS A 299 18.25 20.18 -0.39
CA LYS A 299 17.52 21.28 -1.06
C LYS A 299 18.22 21.76 -2.33
N ASP A 300 19.55 21.69 -2.37
CA ASP A 300 20.36 22.14 -3.51
C ASP A 300 20.62 21.03 -4.53
N ALA A 301 20.29 19.79 -4.20
CA ALA A 301 20.53 18.63 -5.08
C ALA A 301 19.70 18.71 -6.36
N GLU A 302 20.36 18.57 -7.52
CA GLU A 302 19.75 18.76 -8.83
C GLU A 302 18.56 17.83 -9.08
N ASP A 303 18.62 16.59 -8.59
CA ASP A 303 17.62 15.53 -8.81
C ASP A 303 16.49 15.52 -7.77
N VAL A 304 16.60 16.32 -6.70
CA VAL A 304 15.58 16.42 -5.65
C VAL A 304 14.58 17.51 -6.00
N ASP A 305 13.28 17.24 -5.81
CA ASP A 305 12.19 18.20 -6.00
C ASP A 305 11.70 18.78 -4.68
N GLN A 306 11.24 17.91 -3.77
CA GLN A 306 10.67 18.32 -2.49
C GLN A 306 11.46 17.74 -1.33
N VAL A 307 11.58 18.53 -0.28
CA VAL A 307 12.30 18.18 0.95
C VAL A 307 11.41 18.50 2.15
N PHE A 308 11.01 17.48 2.89
CA PHE A 308 10.16 17.60 4.07
C PHE A 308 10.99 17.34 5.33
N ALA A 309 11.04 18.31 6.24
CA ALA A 309 11.76 18.22 7.51
C ALA A 309 10.99 18.97 8.61
N GLY A 310 11.15 18.57 9.86
CA GLY A 310 10.41 19.19 10.97
C GLY A 310 8.91 19.10 10.75
N ASP A 311 8.19 20.23 10.89
CA ASP A 311 6.73 20.27 10.76
C ASP A 311 6.24 19.93 9.34
N ASP A 312 7.07 20.05 8.31
CA ASP A 312 6.71 19.64 6.94
C ASP A 312 6.48 18.12 6.83
N LEU A 313 7.13 17.30 7.67
CA LEU A 313 6.87 15.87 7.76
C LEU A 313 5.42 15.57 8.17
N ILE A 314 4.86 16.40 9.07
CA ILE A 314 3.45 16.25 9.51
C ILE A 314 2.52 16.53 8.34
N SER A 315 2.83 17.50 7.49
CA SER A 315 2.00 17.88 6.33
C SER A 315 1.83 16.72 5.32
N VAL A 316 2.80 15.80 5.28
CA VAL A 316 2.77 14.59 4.42
C VAL A 316 2.45 13.31 5.21
N GLY A 317 1.95 13.43 6.44
CA GLY A 317 1.43 12.31 7.22
C GLY A 317 2.46 11.54 8.05
N HIS A 318 3.68 12.07 8.21
CA HIS A 318 4.70 11.51 9.09
C HIS A 318 4.73 12.21 10.46
N ARG A 319 5.54 11.69 11.38
CA ARG A 319 5.72 12.19 12.74
C ARG A 319 7.12 12.78 12.92
N THR A 320 7.28 13.68 13.90
CA THR A 320 8.54 14.35 14.19
C THR A 320 9.24 13.84 15.45
N ASP A 321 8.60 12.95 16.19
CA ASP A 321 9.14 12.31 17.41
C ASP A 321 9.73 10.93 17.13
N SER A 322 10.32 10.75 15.96
CA SER A 322 11.03 9.54 15.52
C SER A 322 12.43 9.92 14.99
N PRO A 323 13.32 8.95 14.74
CA PRO A 323 14.62 9.22 14.12
C PRO A 323 14.56 9.70 12.67
N LEU A 324 13.37 9.65 12.01
CA LEU A 324 13.17 10.21 10.68
C LEU A 324 13.40 11.72 10.70
N ALA A 325 14.44 12.18 10.01
CA ALA A 325 14.83 13.58 10.01
C ALA A 325 14.35 14.33 8.77
N VAL A 326 14.41 13.68 7.61
CA VAL A 326 14.04 14.28 6.31
C VAL A 326 13.41 13.22 5.43
N SER A 327 12.38 13.62 4.68
CA SER A 327 11.87 12.84 3.54
C SER A 327 12.03 13.67 2.26
N VAL A 328 12.40 13.03 1.16
CA VAL A 328 12.62 13.71 -0.12
C VAL A 328 11.89 12.99 -1.26
N THR A 329 11.48 13.76 -2.27
CA THR A 329 11.00 13.23 -3.55
C THR A 329 11.90 13.65 -4.70
N PRO A 330 12.05 12.86 -5.76
CA PRO A 330 12.84 13.22 -6.92
C PRO A 330 12.06 14.15 -7.86
N LYS A 331 12.78 14.81 -8.77
CA LYS A 331 12.16 15.52 -9.89
C LYS A 331 11.49 14.54 -10.85
N ARG A 332 10.31 14.93 -11.30
CA ARG A 332 9.47 14.21 -12.23
C ARG A 332 8.95 15.10 -13.37
N THR A 333 8.39 14.50 -14.40
CA THR A 333 7.69 15.20 -15.50
C THR A 333 6.37 14.50 -15.84
N ASP A 334 5.50 15.22 -16.56
CA ASP A 334 4.26 14.65 -17.11
C ASP A 334 4.47 14.07 -18.52
N ASP A 335 5.72 13.95 -18.99
CA ASP A 335 6.03 13.33 -20.27
C ASP A 335 5.52 11.89 -20.30
N ALA A 336 5.16 11.45 -21.50
CA ALA A 336 4.68 10.10 -21.70
C ALA A 336 5.85 9.16 -22.05
N ASN A 337 5.76 7.91 -21.61
CA ASN A 337 6.64 6.85 -22.02
C ASN A 337 6.40 6.44 -23.51
N GLU A 338 7.16 5.48 -24.02
CA GLU A 338 7.05 5.01 -25.41
C GLU A 338 5.67 4.44 -25.81
N PHE A 339 4.84 4.07 -24.83
CA PHE A 339 3.47 3.59 -25.01
C PHE A 339 2.41 4.67 -24.77
N GLY A 340 2.80 5.93 -24.59
CA GLY A 340 1.91 7.05 -24.41
C GLY A 340 1.32 7.20 -23.00
N ILE A 341 1.88 6.51 -22.01
CA ILE A 341 1.45 6.60 -20.60
C ILE A 341 2.22 7.73 -19.91
N PRO A 342 1.53 8.76 -19.38
CA PRO A 342 2.17 9.92 -18.76
C PRO A 342 2.72 9.60 -17.38
N GLY A 343 3.72 10.39 -16.96
CA GLY A 343 4.41 10.32 -15.67
C GLY A 343 5.76 9.63 -15.80
N MET A 344 6.83 10.46 -15.84
CA MET A 344 8.24 10.02 -15.83
C MET A 344 8.89 10.52 -14.54
N ASN A 345 9.57 9.65 -13.80
CA ASN A 345 10.07 9.97 -12.47
C ASN A 345 11.50 9.45 -12.24
N GLY A 346 12.30 10.19 -11.46
CA GLY A 346 13.57 9.70 -10.95
C GLY A 346 13.35 8.70 -9.82
N ALA A 347 14.16 7.66 -9.75
CA ALA A 347 14.10 6.67 -8.69
C ALA A 347 15.36 6.74 -7.81
N PHE A 348 15.20 6.89 -6.51
CA PHE A 348 16.32 6.73 -5.57
C PHE A 348 16.77 5.28 -5.55
N GLU A 349 18.08 5.08 -5.68
CA GLU A 349 18.68 3.75 -5.62
C GLU A 349 18.30 3.04 -4.32
N ASP A 350 17.84 1.79 -4.42
CA ASP A 350 17.57 0.95 -3.27
C ASP A 350 18.63 -0.17 -3.16
N PRO A 351 19.57 -0.07 -2.23
CA PRO A 351 20.60 -1.09 -2.06
C PRO A 351 20.04 -2.43 -1.53
N LEU A 352 18.79 -2.45 -1.06
CA LEU A 352 18.11 -3.66 -0.56
C LEU A 352 17.28 -4.36 -1.65
N SER A 353 17.15 -3.76 -2.84
CA SER A 353 16.37 -4.30 -3.94
C SER A 353 17.04 -4.01 -5.29
N SER A 354 16.95 -4.96 -6.21
CA SER A 354 17.40 -4.80 -7.62
C SER A 354 16.21 -4.70 -8.60
N GLU A 355 15.02 -4.45 -8.10
CA GLU A 355 13.79 -4.49 -8.90
C GLU A 355 13.57 -3.22 -9.74
N THR A 356 14.16 -2.08 -9.35
CA THR A 356 14.01 -0.82 -10.08
C THR A 356 14.72 -0.85 -11.43
N ARG A 357 13.95 -0.67 -12.51
CA ARG A 357 14.43 -0.70 -13.90
C ARG A 357 13.96 0.53 -14.66
N ILE A 358 14.89 1.19 -15.35
CA ILE A 358 14.55 2.31 -16.23
C ILE A 358 13.59 1.82 -17.34
N GLY A 359 12.55 2.59 -17.60
CA GLY A 359 11.50 2.29 -18.56
C GLY A 359 10.35 1.45 -18.00
N CYS A 360 10.48 0.86 -16.81
CA CYS A 360 9.42 0.11 -16.14
C CYS A 360 8.64 0.96 -15.13
N GLY A 361 7.51 0.45 -14.68
CA GLY A 361 6.69 1.12 -13.67
C GLY A 361 7.29 1.04 -12.28
N GLN A 362 7.14 2.12 -11.52
CA GLN A 362 7.47 2.20 -10.10
C GLN A 362 6.54 3.20 -9.38
N HIS A 363 6.64 3.24 -8.06
CA HIS A 363 5.80 4.05 -7.19
C HIS A 363 6.56 4.41 -5.90
N GLY A 364 5.95 5.20 -5.01
CA GLY A 364 6.51 5.50 -3.68
C GLY A 364 6.73 6.99 -3.42
N GLY A 365 6.20 7.88 -4.25
CA GLY A 365 6.35 9.31 -4.14
C GLY A 365 5.04 10.09 -4.06
N LEU A 366 5.05 11.29 -4.64
CA LEU A 366 3.92 12.24 -4.70
C LEU A 366 3.48 12.53 -6.14
N GLY A 367 3.93 11.75 -7.11
CA GLY A 367 3.51 11.90 -8.50
C GLY A 367 2.00 11.73 -8.66
N PRO A 368 1.34 12.55 -9.51
CA PRO A 368 -0.12 12.52 -9.61
C PRO A 368 -0.67 11.16 -10.07
N PHE A 369 0.10 10.40 -10.84
CA PHE A 369 -0.37 9.12 -11.36
C PHE A 369 -0.17 7.97 -10.39
N GLU A 370 0.87 8.00 -9.56
CA GLU A 370 1.05 7.01 -8.48
C GLU A 370 0.16 7.30 -7.26
N GLN A 371 -0.16 8.59 -7.03
CA GLN A 371 -1.03 9.02 -5.93
C GLN A 371 -2.54 8.88 -6.23
N HIS A 372 -2.94 8.53 -7.46
CA HIS A 372 -4.35 8.38 -7.83
C HIS A 372 -4.69 6.91 -8.17
N PRO A 373 -4.83 6.04 -7.16
CA PRO A 373 -5.47 4.73 -7.34
C PRO A 373 -6.98 4.90 -7.61
N PHE A 374 -7.59 3.90 -8.22
CA PHE A 374 -9.05 3.91 -8.36
C PHE A 374 -9.75 3.48 -7.06
N LEU A 375 -11.00 3.97 -6.89
CA LEU A 375 -11.90 3.55 -5.81
C LEU A 375 -13.34 3.51 -6.31
N ILE A 376 -13.97 2.33 -6.18
CA ILE A 376 -15.38 2.11 -6.50
C ILE A 376 -16.04 1.39 -5.33
N VAL A 377 -17.21 1.87 -4.90
CA VAL A 377 -17.98 1.30 -3.79
C VAL A 377 -19.38 0.90 -4.26
N GLN A 378 -19.86 -0.27 -3.88
CA GLN A 378 -21.22 -0.74 -4.18
C GLN A 378 -21.91 -1.28 -2.93
N GLY A 379 -23.20 -1.05 -2.80
CA GLY A 379 -23.97 -1.48 -1.61
C GLY A 379 -23.77 -0.56 -0.41
N GLY A 380 -24.13 -1.01 0.79
CA GLY A 380 -23.95 -0.25 2.02
C GLY A 380 -24.64 1.12 2.07
N GLY A 381 -25.58 1.40 1.15
CA GLY A 381 -26.26 2.68 1.03
C GLY A 381 -25.58 3.70 0.12
N PHE A 382 -24.52 3.31 -0.61
CA PHE A 382 -23.89 4.15 -1.63
C PHE A 382 -24.74 4.26 -2.90
N GLY A 383 -24.68 5.42 -3.58
CA GLY A 383 -25.42 5.69 -4.82
C GLY A 383 -25.00 4.78 -5.98
N VAL A 384 -25.91 4.58 -6.94
CA VAL A 384 -25.68 3.77 -8.15
C VAL A 384 -25.38 4.68 -9.33
N GLY A 385 -24.24 4.48 -10.00
CA GLY A 385 -23.82 5.30 -11.14
C GLY A 385 -23.46 6.74 -10.74
N VAL A 386 -23.00 6.93 -9.50
CA VAL A 386 -22.59 8.24 -8.96
C VAL A 386 -21.08 8.37 -9.07
N GLY A 387 -20.61 9.56 -9.48
CA GLY A 387 -19.20 9.95 -9.43
C GLY A 387 -19.03 11.08 -8.42
N SER A 388 -18.12 10.93 -7.46
CA SER A 388 -17.72 11.98 -6.52
C SER A 388 -16.32 12.48 -6.85
N GLU A 389 -16.15 13.80 -6.88
CA GLU A 389 -14.86 14.49 -6.98
C GLU A 389 -14.33 14.93 -5.60
N ASP A 390 -15.05 14.61 -4.52
CA ASP A 390 -14.62 14.94 -3.18
C ASP A 390 -13.28 14.26 -2.85
N PRO A 391 -12.33 14.95 -2.23
CA PRO A 391 -11.06 14.36 -1.86
C PRO A 391 -11.26 13.24 -0.85
N THR A 392 -10.78 12.05 -1.20
CA THR A 392 -10.75 10.87 -0.35
C THR A 392 -9.35 10.25 -0.30
N SER A 393 -9.09 9.43 0.69
CA SER A 393 -7.80 8.78 0.86
C SER A 393 -7.95 7.32 1.29
N ALA A 394 -6.89 6.54 1.10
CA ALA A 394 -6.82 5.15 1.55
C ALA A 394 -7.16 4.98 3.05
N ILE A 395 -6.89 5.99 3.89
CA ILE A 395 -7.26 5.97 5.32
C ILE A 395 -8.78 6.03 5.56
N ASP A 396 -9.58 6.41 4.56
CA ASP A 396 -11.04 6.53 4.68
C ASP A 396 -11.74 5.16 4.54
N LEU A 397 -11.04 4.13 4.07
CA LEU A 397 -11.62 2.80 3.90
C LEU A 397 -11.99 2.15 5.25
N ALA A 398 -11.09 2.21 6.24
CA ALA A 398 -11.37 1.63 7.56
C ALA A 398 -12.58 2.25 8.25
N PRO A 399 -12.70 3.58 8.40
CA PRO A 399 -13.89 4.17 9.02
C PRO A 399 -15.16 3.96 8.18
N THR A 400 -15.07 3.84 6.86
CA THR A 400 -16.22 3.47 6.01
C THR A 400 -16.72 2.06 6.32
N ILE A 401 -15.82 1.09 6.46
CA ILE A 401 -16.15 -0.29 6.85
C ILE A 401 -16.77 -0.32 8.24
N LEU A 402 -16.15 0.33 9.23
CA LEU A 402 -16.66 0.37 10.59
C LEU A 402 -18.03 1.04 10.67
N SER A 403 -18.23 2.17 9.99
CA SER A 403 -19.51 2.85 9.90
C SER A 403 -20.61 1.99 9.29
N HIS A 404 -20.29 1.22 8.22
CA HIS A 404 -21.22 0.26 7.63
C HIS A 404 -21.62 -0.83 8.62
N LEU A 405 -20.67 -1.31 9.44
CA LEU A 405 -20.89 -2.34 10.46
C LEU A 405 -21.52 -1.81 11.77
N ASP A 406 -21.89 -0.53 11.83
CA ASP A 406 -22.39 0.17 13.01
C ASP A 406 -21.40 0.16 14.20
N LEU A 407 -20.10 0.22 13.90
CA LEU A 407 -19.02 0.22 14.89
C LEU A 407 -18.38 1.60 15.04
N PRO A 408 -17.83 1.93 16.22
CA PRO A 408 -17.20 3.22 16.46
C PRO A 408 -15.91 3.40 15.64
N CYS A 409 -15.69 4.64 15.19
CA CYS A 409 -14.51 5.06 14.42
C CYS A 409 -13.53 5.90 15.28
N ASP A 410 -13.56 5.77 16.60
CA ASP A 410 -12.72 6.57 17.49
C ASP A 410 -11.23 6.28 17.27
N GLY A 411 -10.44 7.36 17.31
CA GLY A 411 -8.98 7.24 17.20
C GLY A 411 -8.47 6.92 15.78
N ILE A 412 -9.23 7.24 14.74
CA ILE A 412 -8.88 7.09 13.31
C ILE A 412 -8.68 8.51 12.71
N ASP A 413 -7.74 8.65 11.77
CA ASP A 413 -7.49 9.92 11.07
C ASP A 413 -8.43 10.11 9.90
N GLY A 414 -8.76 9.02 9.20
CA GLY A 414 -9.71 9.01 8.10
C GLY A 414 -11.15 9.25 8.56
N LYS A 415 -12.03 9.47 7.59
CA LYS A 415 -13.47 9.66 7.79
C LYS A 415 -14.26 8.72 6.88
N PRO A 416 -15.48 8.31 7.26
CA PRO A 416 -16.32 7.53 6.35
C PRO A 416 -16.55 8.27 5.04
N LEU A 417 -16.50 7.53 3.92
CA LEU A 417 -16.82 8.04 2.60
C LEU A 417 -18.28 8.55 2.55
N ALA A 418 -18.51 9.63 1.83
CA ALA A 418 -19.85 10.18 1.64
C ALA A 418 -20.71 9.25 0.76
N LYS A 419 -22.03 9.20 1.00
CA LYS A 419 -22.98 8.27 0.36
C LYS A 419 -23.97 8.96 -0.58
N ASP A 420 -23.81 10.23 -0.80
CA ASP A 420 -24.73 11.12 -1.54
C ASP A 420 -24.86 10.82 -3.02
#